data_0d0047885c0902665dce7566458024ae
#
_entry.id   0d0047885c0902665dce7566458024ae
#
_cell.length_a   1.000
_cell.length_b   1.000
_cell.length_c   1.000
_cell.angle_alpha   90.00
_cell.angle_beta   90.00
_cell.angle_gamma   90.00
#
_symmetry.space_group_name_H-M   'P 1'
#
loop_
_entity.id
_entity.type
_entity.pdbx_description
1 polymer ?
#
loop_
_entity_poly.entity_id
_entity_poly.type
_entity_poly.pdbx_seq_one_letter_code
_entity_poly.pdbx_strand_id
1 'polypeptide(L)'
;VNSNNLIDISNDSLESSKEELVKNLLSDLNRKIDDYQTKYLLDKWKEINYSPLYLKIAIEEVKHWKSEDKTQKLESSVESIIKEYIQNLSKIYHHEEILVNKVFGYIHASKDGLSEKELLEILSEDLENESLMQEKILNKHHEPIKVKKFRCKNKEELVLPMSIWSRLHTQIKPFIIERNIDNQPLMKFFHRQFTSVVDDLTKESKIQLHKKLSSYFYTLQNKNETWDKRYHNLHMLAEYPYQVYKTKKY
;
A
#
# COMPACT_ATOMS: atom_id res chain seq x y z
N VAL A 1 -10.76 52.98 15.10
CA VAL A 1 -9.65 53.01 14.15
C VAL A 1 -8.82 51.76 14.45
N ASN A 2 -9.06 50.69 13.76
CA ASN A 2 -8.23 49.50 13.84
C ASN A 2 -7.67 49.23 12.44
N SER A 3 -6.40 49.53 12.32
CA SER A 3 -5.56 49.14 11.19
C SER A 3 -5.49 47.60 11.16
N ASN A 4 -6.00 47.02 10.09
CA ASN A 4 -5.84 45.64 9.73
C ASN A 4 -4.33 45.34 9.60
N ASN A 5 -3.76 44.62 10.52
CA ASN A 5 -2.50 43.93 10.35
C ASN A 5 -2.73 42.78 9.35
N LEU A 6 -2.75 43.08 8.06
CA LEU A 6 -2.47 42.12 7.03
C LEU A 6 -1.00 41.73 7.20
N ILE A 7 -0.77 40.55 7.74
CA ILE A 7 0.54 39.92 7.67
C ILE A 7 0.78 39.67 6.18
N ASP A 8 1.53 40.55 5.56
CA ASP A 8 2.06 40.35 4.21
C ASP A 8 3.14 39.27 4.33
N ILE A 9 2.70 38.02 4.22
CA ILE A 9 3.62 36.89 4.13
C ILE A 9 4.24 37.03 2.74
N SER A 10 5.42 37.64 2.68
CA SER A 10 6.17 37.75 1.43
C SER A 10 6.29 36.37 0.80
N ASN A 11 6.15 36.28 -0.53
CA ASN A 11 6.30 35.02 -1.27
C ASN A 11 7.62 34.31 -0.92
N ASP A 12 8.67 35.06 -0.62
CA ASP A 12 9.98 34.55 -0.21
C ASP A 12 9.93 33.82 1.14
N SER A 13 9.15 34.28 2.11
CA SER A 13 8.99 33.58 3.40
C SER A 13 8.21 32.28 3.24
N LEU A 14 7.29 32.24 2.28
CA LEU A 14 6.49 31.04 1.98
C LEU A 14 7.34 30.00 1.22
N GLU A 15 8.19 30.42 0.30
CA GLU A 15 9.11 29.53 -0.42
C GLU A 15 10.19 28.96 0.50
N SER A 16 10.76 29.79 1.38
CA SER A 16 11.70 29.34 2.41
C SER A 16 11.09 28.28 3.35
N SER A 17 9.84 28.48 3.78
CA SER A 17 9.13 27.51 4.62
C SER A 17 8.88 26.16 3.92
N LYS A 18 8.65 26.16 2.61
CA LYS A 18 8.47 24.94 1.82
C LYS A 18 9.78 24.18 1.63
N GLU A 19 10.87 24.92 1.39
CA GLU A 19 12.20 24.32 1.29
C GLU A 19 12.61 23.68 2.64
N GLU A 20 12.35 24.36 3.74
CA GLU A 20 12.59 23.83 5.08
C GLU A 20 11.75 22.56 5.35
N LEU A 21 10.47 22.54 4.93
CA LEU A 21 9.62 21.35 5.02
C LEU A 21 10.23 20.17 4.25
N VAL A 22 10.68 20.37 3.02
CA VAL A 22 11.33 19.32 2.23
C VAL A 22 12.59 18.81 2.90
N LYS A 23 13.44 19.71 3.40
CA LYS A 23 14.66 19.36 4.14
C LYS A 23 14.37 18.55 5.41
N ASN A 24 13.34 18.92 6.16
CA ASN A 24 12.93 18.21 7.36
C ASN A 24 12.41 16.81 7.03
N LEU A 25 11.54 16.66 6.03
CA LEU A 25 11.03 15.36 5.58
C LEU A 25 12.14 14.42 5.11
N LEU A 26 13.14 14.93 4.40
CA LEU A 26 14.30 14.14 3.98
C LEU A 26 15.21 13.80 5.14
N SER A 27 15.39 14.72 6.09
CA SER A 27 16.18 14.49 7.30
C SER A 27 15.58 13.39 8.17
N ASP A 28 14.26 13.32 8.30
CA ASP A 28 13.54 12.23 8.99
C ASP A 28 13.84 10.86 8.38
N LEU A 29 14.14 10.84 7.08
CA LEU A 29 14.56 9.63 6.36
C LEU A 29 16.08 9.43 6.35
N ASN A 30 16.84 10.22 7.14
CA ASN A 30 18.31 10.26 7.15
C ASN A 30 18.89 10.49 5.75
N ARG A 31 18.29 11.37 4.96
CA ARG A 31 18.67 11.66 3.58
C ARG A 31 18.89 13.15 3.37
N LYS A 32 19.85 13.46 2.50
CA LYS A 32 20.08 14.81 1.97
C LYS A 32 20.23 14.72 0.46
N ILE A 33 19.70 15.71 -0.23
CA ILE A 33 19.83 15.92 -1.67
C ILE A 33 20.55 17.25 -1.92
N ASP A 34 21.10 17.42 -3.12
CA ASP A 34 21.78 18.66 -3.48
C ASP A 34 20.80 19.81 -3.77
N ASP A 35 21.34 21.02 -3.91
CA ASP A 35 20.50 22.21 -4.15
C ASP A 35 19.77 22.17 -5.51
N TYR A 36 20.37 21.53 -6.52
CA TYR A 36 19.72 21.36 -7.82
C TYR A 36 18.53 20.42 -7.72
N GLN A 37 18.70 19.29 -7.06
CA GLN A 37 17.64 18.31 -6.81
C GLN A 37 16.54 18.90 -5.95
N THR A 38 16.90 19.69 -4.93
CA THR A 38 15.94 20.38 -4.06
C THR A 38 15.09 21.37 -4.88
N LYS A 39 15.72 22.21 -5.70
CA LYS A 39 15.04 23.15 -6.56
C LYS A 39 14.11 22.44 -7.54
N TYR A 40 14.58 21.39 -8.19
CA TYR A 40 13.79 20.59 -9.13
C TYR A 40 12.53 20.00 -8.46
N LEU A 41 12.67 19.46 -7.25
CA LEU A 41 11.54 18.93 -6.49
C LEU A 41 10.53 20.03 -6.14
N LEU A 42 10.99 21.20 -5.71
CA LEU A 42 10.14 22.34 -5.37
C LEU A 42 9.39 22.87 -6.59
N ASP A 43 10.07 22.98 -7.74
CA ASP A 43 9.46 23.41 -9.02
C ASP A 43 8.36 22.41 -9.43
N LYS A 44 8.63 21.12 -9.36
CA LYS A 44 7.64 20.07 -9.65
C LYS A 44 6.45 20.10 -8.69
N TRP A 45 6.71 20.30 -7.40
CA TRP A 45 5.65 20.42 -6.42
C TRP A 45 4.78 21.67 -6.63
N LYS A 46 5.39 22.77 -7.07
CA LYS A 46 4.70 24.01 -7.45
C LYS A 46 3.78 23.80 -8.65
N GLU A 47 4.24 23.10 -9.69
CA GLU A 47 3.42 22.76 -10.88
C GLU A 47 2.10 22.06 -10.52
N ILE A 48 2.07 21.32 -9.39
CA ILE A 48 0.91 20.54 -8.92
C ILE A 48 0.21 21.22 -7.74
N ASN A 49 0.25 22.56 -7.71
CA ASN A 49 -0.39 23.36 -6.67
C ASN A 49 -0.07 22.91 -5.24
N TYR A 50 1.17 22.50 -5.01
CA TYR A 50 1.66 22.06 -3.69
C TYR A 50 0.86 20.93 -3.06
N SER A 51 0.42 19.95 -3.86
CA SER A 51 -0.29 18.77 -3.36
C SER A 51 0.53 18.03 -2.30
N PRO A 52 0.00 17.86 -1.06
CA PRO A 52 0.73 17.14 -0.01
C PRO A 52 0.96 15.65 -0.34
N LEU A 53 0.01 15.02 -1.03
CA LEU A 53 0.16 13.63 -1.46
C LEU A 53 1.28 13.48 -2.48
N TYR A 54 1.36 14.40 -3.44
CA TYR A 54 2.44 14.41 -4.41
C TYR A 54 3.80 14.53 -3.71
N LEU A 55 3.95 15.50 -2.82
CA LEU A 55 5.18 15.68 -2.07
C LEU A 55 5.58 14.41 -1.31
N LYS A 56 4.63 13.78 -0.64
CA LYS A 56 4.88 12.56 0.13
C LYS A 56 5.43 11.43 -0.75
N ILE A 57 4.85 11.24 -1.95
CA ILE A 57 5.33 10.22 -2.90
C ILE A 57 6.66 10.63 -3.52
N ALA A 58 6.80 11.90 -3.90
CA ALA A 58 8.04 12.43 -4.44
C ALA A 58 9.22 12.27 -3.48
N ILE A 59 9.02 12.49 -2.18
CA ILE A 59 10.05 12.25 -1.15
C ILE A 59 10.44 10.76 -1.10
N GLU A 60 9.49 9.84 -1.24
CA GLU A 60 9.78 8.40 -1.30
C GLU A 60 10.63 8.03 -2.53
N GLU A 61 10.43 8.69 -3.68
CA GLU A 61 11.26 8.51 -4.88
C GLU A 61 12.63 9.19 -4.73
N VAL A 62 12.64 10.43 -4.30
CA VAL A 62 13.85 11.27 -4.17
C VAL A 62 14.85 10.69 -3.16
N LYS A 63 14.40 9.98 -2.14
CA LYS A 63 15.30 9.34 -1.16
C LYS A 63 16.30 8.35 -1.78
N HIS A 64 16.02 7.86 -2.99
CA HIS A 64 16.90 6.93 -3.72
C HIS A 64 17.82 7.61 -4.73
N TRP A 65 17.63 8.91 -4.97
CA TRP A 65 18.47 9.64 -5.92
C TRP A 65 19.93 9.69 -5.44
N LYS A 66 20.84 9.61 -6.40
CA LYS A 66 22.26 9.84 -6.17
C LYS A 66 22.61 11.27 -6.59
N SER A 67 23.66 11.83 -6.03
CA SER A 67 24.14 13.18 -6.40
C SER A 67 24.54 13.29 -7.89
N GLU A 68 24.83 12.15 -8.53
CA GLU A 68 25.19 12.05 -9.95
C GLU A 68 23.97 12.03 -10.88
N ASP A 69 22.78 11.78 -10.34
CA ASP A 69 21.54 11.56 -11.10
C ASP A 69 20.90 12.90 -11.51
N LYS A 70 21.49 13.57 -12.51
CA LYS A 70 20.91 14.81 -13.08
C LYS A 70 19.69 14.58 -13.97
N THR A 71 19.33 13.34 -14.27
CA THR A 71 18.32 12.97 -15.27
C THR A 71 17.08 12.32 -14.69
N GLN A 72 17.00 12.11 -13.39
CA GLN A 72 15.79 11.52 -12.78
C GLN A 72 14.63 12.51 -12.88
N LYS A 73 13.52 12.04 -13.39
CA LYS A 73 12.33 12.85 -13.63
C LYS A 73 11.24 12.42 -12.67
N LEU A 74 10.63 13.41 -12.02
CA LEU A 74 9.38 13.18 -11.30
C LEU A 74 8.21 13.39 -12.28
N GLU A 75 7.24 12.55 -12.17
CA GLU A 75 6.00 12.63 -12.93
C GLU A 75 5.25 13.94 -12.67
N SER A 76 4.52 14.41 -13.68
CA SER A 76 3.89 15.74 -13.67
C SER A 76 2.44 15.74 -13.17
N SER A 77 1.95 14.63 -12.62
CA SER A 77 0.62 14.57 -11.99
C SER A 77 0.62 13.66 -10.78
N VAL A 78 -0.37 13.85 -9.90
CA VAL A 78 -0.53 12.99 -8.72
C VAL A 78 -0.83 11.54 -9.12
N GLU A 79 -1.61 11.33 -10.16
CA GLU A 79 -1.96 9.98 -10.63
C GLU A 79 -0.77 9.27 -11.26
N SER A 80 0.02 10.01 -12.07
CA SER A 80 1.20 9.44 -12.72
C SER A 80 2.28 9.06 -11.70
N ILE A 81 2.54 9.92 -10.70
CA ILE A 81 3.55 9.61 -9.68
C ILE A 81 3.12 8.44 -8.79
N ILE A 82 1.81 8.27 -8.52
CA ILE A 82 1.30 7.08 -7.82
C ILE A 82 1.54 5.82 -8.65
N LYS A 83 1.23 5.86 -9.95
CA LYS A 83 1.45 4.72 -10.87
C LYS A 83 2.92 4.35 -10.94
N GLU A 84 3.79 5.35 -11.11
CA GLU A 84 5.23 5.16 -11.14
C GLU A 84 5.73 4.53 -9.83
N TYR A 85 5.30 5.07 -8.68
CA TYR A 85 5.65 4.53 -7.38
C TYR A 85 5.28 3.04 -7.25
N ILE A 86 4.05 2.67 -7.61
CA ILE A 86 3.61 1.26 -7.57
C ILE A 86 4.46 0.39 -8.50
N GLN A 87 4.79 0.87 -9.70
CA GLN A 87 5.69 0.14 -10.61
C GLN A 87 7.11 0.01 -10.06
N ASN A 88 7.61 1.04 -9.38
CA ASN A 88 8.95 1.06 -8.79
C ASN A 88 9.08 0.06 -7.63
N LEU A 89 7.99 -0.31 -6.96
CA LEU A 89 8.01 -1.43 -6.00
C LEU A 89 8.56 -2.71 -6.63
N SER A 90 8.27 -2.95 -7.90
CA SER A 90 8.79 -4.12 -8.62
C SER A 90 10.11 -3.83 -9.34
N LYS A 91 10.24 -2.68 -9.99
CA LYS A 91 11.41 -2.35 -10.82
C LYS A 91 12.66 -2.02 -9.99
N ILE A 92 12.49 -1.22 -8.95
CA ILE A 92 13.60 -0.69 -8.12
C ILE A 92 13.75 -1.50 -6.84
N TYR A 93 12.65 -1.79 -6.16
CA TYR A 93 12.68 -2.50 -4.87
C TYR A 93 12.64 -4.03 -5.01
N HIS A 94 12.54 -4.52 -6.26
CA HIS A 94 12.60 -5.94 -6.60
C HIS A 94 11.54 -6.81 -5.93
N HIS A 95 10.36 -6.26 -5.66
CA HIS A 95 9.20 -7.07 -5.30
C HIS A 95 8.62 -7.74 -6.54
N GLU A 96 8.05 -8.92 -6.37
CA GLU A 96 7.33 -9.54 -7.46
C GLU A 96 6.04 -8.76 -7.78
N GLU A 97 5.88 -8.40 -9.04
CA GLU A 97 4.73 -7.60 -9.51
C GLU A 97 3.38 -8.26 -9.16
N ILE A 98 3.33 -9.59 -9.25
CA ILE A 98 2.13 -10.35 -8.87
C ILE A 98 1.78 -10.17 -7.39
N LEU A 99 2.79 -10.12 -6.51
CA LEU A 99 2.57 -9.88 -5.08
C LEU A 99 2.11 -8.45 -4.83
N VAL A 100 2.75 -7.47 -5.45
CA VAL A 100 2.36 -6.05 -5.34
C VAL A 100 0.90 -5.88 -5.75
N ASN A 101 0.53 -6.38 -6.93
CA ASN A 101 -0.83 -6.27 -7.47
C ASN A 101 -1.87 -6.96 -6.56
N LYS A 102 -1.55 -8.12 -6.00
CA LYS A 102 -2.44 -8.84 -5.06
C LYS A 102 -2.62 -8.07 -3.75
N VAL A 103 -1.54 -7.57 -3.15
CA VAL A 103 -1.59 -6.79 -1.91
C VAL A 103 -2.46 -5.54 -2.09
N PHE A 104 -2.17 -4.74 -3.12
CA PHE A 104 -2.93 -3.52 -3.41
C PHE A 104 -4.39 -3.86 -3.74
N GLY A 105 -4.61 -4.90 -4.54
CA GLY A 105 -5.93 -5.35 -4.93
C GLY A 105 -6.78 -5.79 -3.74
N TYR A 106 -6.27 -6.60 -2.83
CA TYR A 106 -7.03 -7.08 -1.67
C TYR A 106 -7.35 -5.96 -0.68
N ILE A 107 -6.37 -5.10 -0.36
CA ILE A 107 -6.62 -3.94 0.52
C ILE A 107 -7.69 -3.02 -0.11
N HIS A 108 -7.63 -2.80 -1.43
CA HIS A 108 -8.60 -1.96 -2.14
C HIS A 108 -9.99 -2.60 -2.23
N ALA A 109 -10.07 -3.90 -2.54
CA ALA A 109 -11.33 -4.61 -2.69
C ALA A 109 -12.07 -4.86 -1.38
N SER A 110 -11.40 -4.77 -0.23
CA SER A 110 -12.03 -4.87 1.08
C SER A 110 -12.95 -3.68 1.35
N LYS A 111 -14.04 -3.91 2.08
CA LYS A 111 -14.99 -2.88 2.48
C LYS A 111 -14.37 -1.90 3.48
N ASP A 112 -13.86 -2.45 4.58
CA ASP A 112 -13.38 -1.68 5.72
C ASP A 112 -11.85 -1.75 5.91
N GLY A 113 -11.16 -2.51 5.07
CA GLY A 113 -9.74 -2.82 5.14
C GLY A 113 -9.51 -4.27 5.50
N LEU A 114 -8.24 -4.69 5.60
CA LEU A 114 -7.84 -6.02 6.03
C LEU A 114 -6.81 -5.89 7.16
N SER A 115 -6.90 -6.77 8.15
CA SER A 115 -5.82 -6.92 9.11
C SER A 115 -4.60 -7.56 8.44
N GLU A 116 -3.42 -7.33 9.00
CA GLU A 116 -2.19 -7.96 8.51
C GLU A 116 -2.32 -9.48 8.44
N LYS A 117 -2.93 -10.06 9.49
CA LYS A 117 -3.17 -11.51 9.57
C LYS A 117 -4.05 -12.01 8.42
N GLU A 118 -5.18 -11.37 8.18
CA GLU A 118 -6.11 -11.74 7.09
C GLU A 118 -5.44 -11.64 5.72
N LEU A 119 -4.71 -10.54 5.48
CA LEU A 119 -4.00 -10.37 4.22
C LEU A 119 -2.94 -11.45 4.00
N LEU A 120 -2.16 -11.80 5.04
CA LEU A 120 -1.14 -12.85 4.95
C LEU A 120 -1.76 -14.24 4.73
N GLU A 121 -2.89 -14.54 5.37
CA GLU A 121 -3.62 -15.80 5.16
C GLU A 121 -4.13 -15.90 3.71
N ILE A 122 -4.72 -14.84 3.17
CA ILE A 122 -5.21 -14.79 1.79
C ILE A 122 -4.06 -14.96 0.79
N LEU A 123 -2.96 -14.24 0.98
CA LEU A 123 -1.78 -14.33 0.12
C LEU A 123 -1.12 -15.72 0.20
N SER A 124 -1.11 -16.35 1.37
CA SER A 124 -0.58 -17.70 1.54
C SER A 124 -1.45 -18.74 0.82
N GLU A 125 -2.77 -18.58 0.86
CA GLU A 125 -3.69 -19.43 0.08
C GLU A 125 -3.52 -19.22 -1.44
N ASP A 126 -3.19 -18.02 -1.88
CA ASP A 126 -2.85 -17.77 -3.29
C ASP A 126 -1.54 -18.46 -3.67
N LEU A 127 -0.53 -18.49 -2.79
CA LEU A 127 0.70 -19.26 -3.02
C LEU A 127 0.43 -20.75 -3.20
N GLU A 128 -0.50 -21.32 -2.43
CA GLU A 128 -0.84 -22.74 -2.57
C GLU A 128 -1.56 -23.05 -3.88
N ASN A 129 -2.41 -22.15 -4.35
CA ASN A 129 -3.32 -22.40 -5.46
C ASN A 129 -2.80 -21.84 -6.80
N GLU A 130 -1.81 -20.94 -6.79
CA GLU A 130 -1.28 -20.28 -8.00
C GLU A 130 0.20 -20.65 -8.22
N SER A 131 0.46 -21.62 -9.09
CA SER A 131 1.82 -22.08 -9.42
C SER A 131 2.75 -20.95 -9.88
N LEU A 132 2.23 -19.98 -10.65
CA LEU A 132 3.00 -18.83 -11.12
C LEU A 132 3.46 -17.94 -9.95
N MET A 133 2.60 -17.75 -8.95
CA MET A 133 2.95 -16.97 -7.75
C MET A 133 3.99 -17.71 -6.92
N GLN A 134 3.82 -19.03 -6.77
CA GLN A 134 4.77 -19.90 -6.10
C GLN A 134 6.16 -19.87 -6.77
N GLU A 135 6.22 -20.03 -8.08
CA GLU A 135 7.45 -19.99 -8.86
C GLU A 135 8.18 -18.66 -8.70
N LYS A 136 7.48 -17.54 -8.91
CA LYS A 136 8.08 -16.20 -8.85
C LYS A 136 8.51 -15.78 -7.45
N ILE A 137 7.74 -16.13 -6.42
CA ILE A 137 8.01 -15.66 -5.06
C ILE A 137 8.96 -16.59 -4.32
N LEU A 138 8.67 -17.89 -4.30
CA LEU A 138 9.43 -18.84 -3.47
C LEU A 138 10.73 -19.27 -4.16
N ASN A 139 10.70 -19.62 -5.45
CA ASN A 139 11.87 -20.13 -6.15
C ASN A 139 12.91 -19.05 -6.37
N LYS A 140 12.50 -17.81 -6.68
CA LYS A 140 13.43 -16.70 -6.90
C LYS A 140 14.20 -16.30 -5.65
N HIS A 141 13.55 -16.34 -4.51
CA HIS A 141 14.18 -15.92 -3.25
C HIS A 141 15.01 -17.03 -2.58
N HIS A 142 15.11 -18.23 -3.18
CA HIS A 142 15.83 -19.38 -2.64
C HIS A 142 15.52 -19.68 -1.17
N GLU A 143 14.39 -19.21 -0.69
CA GLU A 143 13.93 -19.51 0.65
C GLU A 143 13.45 -20.97 0.69
N PRO A 144 13.97 -21.79 1.61
CA PRO A 144 13.44 -23.13 1.76
C PRO A 144 11.96 -22.99 2.07
N ILE A 145 11.12 -23.68 1.30
CA ILE A 145 9.69 -23.78 1.52
C ILE A 145 9.51 -24.44 2.89
N LYS A 146 9.64 -23.64 3.94
CA LYS A 146 9.38 -24.10 5.30
C LYS A 146 7.89 -24.02 5.53
N VAL A 147 7.31 -25.12 5.26
CA VAL A 147 5.98 -25.45 5.67
C VAL A 147 5.86 -25.26 7.17
N LYS A 148 5.21 -24.19 7.60
CA LYS A 148 4.77 -24.07 8.98
C LYS A 148 3.37 -24.66 9.09
N LYS A 149 3.26 -25.73 9.87
CA LYS A 149 1.98 -26.29 10.28
C LYS A 149 1.19 -25.23 11.06
N PHE A 150 0.33 -24.50 10.40
CA PHE A 150 -0.73 -23.78 11.08
C PHE A 150 -1.93 -24.71 11.20
N ARG A 151 -2.12 -25.26 12.40
CA ARG A 151 -3.29 -25.92 12.99
C ARG A 151 -4.41 -26.37 12.01
N CYS A 152 -4.10 -27.19 11.04
CA CYS A 152 -5.07 -28.16 10.54
C CYS A 152 -4.36 -29.49 10.37
N LYS A 153 -4.91 -30.49 11.01
CA LYS A 153 -4.45 -31.87 11.07
C LYS A 153 -3.70 -32.30 9.80
N ASN A 154 -2.37 -32.42 9.89
CA ASN A 154 -1.50 -33.13 8.93
C ASN A 154 -1.36 -32.55 7.49
N LYS A 155 -1.63 -31.30 7.22
CA LYS A 155 -1.29 -30.66 5.94
C LYS A 155 -0.18 -29.64 6.14
N GLU A 156 0.86 -29.78 5.34
CA GLU A 156 1.89 -28.76 5.17
C GLU A 156 1.31 -27.65 4.30
N GLU A 157 1.11 -26.45 4.84
CA GLU A 157 0.56 -25.30 4.12
C GLU A 157 1.70 -24.34 3.75
N LEU A 158 1.71 -23.87 2.52
CA LEU A 158 2.63 -22.80 2.10
C LEU A 158 2.26 -21.50 2.78
N VAL A 159 3.24 -20.79 3.31
CA VAL A 159 3.03 -19.50 3.97
C VAL A 159 3.93 -18.47 3.31
N LEU A 160 3.38 -17.29 3.04
CA LEU A 160 4.18 -16.18 2.53
C LEU A 160 5.31 -15.84 3.53
N PRO A 161 6.58 -15.88 3.11
CA PRO A 161 7.69 -15.57 4.00
C PRO A 161 7.59 -14.17 4.60
N MET A 162 7.78 -14.07 5.91
CA MET A 162 7.67 -12.80 6.64
C MET A 162 8.70 -11.76 6.18
N SER A 163 9.87 -12.22 5.72
CA SER A 163 10.91 -11.36 5.13
C SER A 163 10.43 -10.64 3.87
N ILE A 164 9.66 -11.31 3.03
CA ILE A 164 9.09 -10.74 1.81
C ILE A 164 8.00 -9.72 2.16
N TRP A 165 7.09 -10.10 3.05
CA TRP A 165 6.02 -9.22 3.49
C TRP A 165 6.53 -7.96 4.19
N SER A 166 7.41 -8.08 5.17
CA SER A 166 7.88 -6.93 5.96
C SER A 166 8.61 -5.89 5.10
N ARG A 167 9.35 -6.33 4.08
CA ARG A 167 9.97 -5.42 3.10
C ARG A 167 8.92 -4.63 2.33
N LEU A 168 7.92 -5.30 1.77
CA LEU A 168 6.84 -4.64 1.02
C LEU A 168 6.01 -3.74 1.94
N HIS A 169 5.64 -4.24 3.13
CA HIS A 169 4.86 -3.48 4.10
C HIS A 169 5.55 -2.16 4.50
N THR A 170 6.86 -2.19 4.76
CA THR A 170 7.64 -0.98 5.10
C THR A 170 7.52 0.10 4.02
N GLN A 171 7.49 -0.29 2.76
CA GLN A 171 7.40 0.66 1.64
C GLN A 171 5.98 1.18 1.44
N ILE A 172 4.96 0.34 1.59
CA ILE A 172 3.57 0.77 1.40
C ILE A 172 2.97 1.44 2.64
N LYS A 173 3.57 1.25 3.82
CA LYS A 173 3.12 1.84 5.10
C LYS A 173 2.83 3.35 5.04
N PRO A 174 3.61 4.19 4.33
CA PRO A 174 3.31 5.62 4.21
C PRO A 174 1.94 5.93 3.57
N PHE A 175 1.34 5.00 2.84
CA PHE A 175 0.08 5.17 2.09
C PHE A 175 -1.09 4.42 2.69
N ILE A 176 -0.85 3.69 3.78
CA ILE A 176 -1.85 2.92 4.50
C ILE A 176 -2.14 3.61 5.84
N ILE A 177 -3.40 3.62 6.23
CA ILE A 177 -3.80 3.88 7.61
C ILE A 177 -4.30 2.59 8.24
N GLU A 178 -4.02 2.44 9.51
CA GLU A 178 -4.61 1.41 10.34
C GLU A 178 -5.78 2.03 11.10
N ARG A 179 -6.97 1.48 10.88
CA ARG A 179 -8.18 1.84 11.64
C ARG A 179 -8.51 0.71 12.58
N ASN A 180 -8.69 1.03 13.84
CA ASN A 180 -9.13 0.03 14.80
C ASN A 180 -10.64 -0.14 14.68
N ILE A 181 -11.08 -1.28 14.16
CA ILE A 181 -12.48 -1.68 14.05
C ILE A 181 -12.62 -2.97 14.85
N ASP A 182 -13.49 -2.98 15.84
CA ASP A 182 -13.74 -4.13 16.72
C ASP A 182 -12.45 -4.74 17.34
N ASN A 183 -11.57 -3.87 17.82
CA ASN A 183 -10.25 -4.23 18.36
C ASN A 183 -9.29 -4.90 17.37
N GLN A 184 -9.54 -4.77 16.07
CA GLN A 184 -8.65 -5.22 15.01
C GLN A 184 -8.11 -4.03 14.22
N PRO A 185 -6.79 -3.88 14.08
CA PRO A 185 -6.20 -2.87 13.20
C PRO A 185 -6.38 -3.31 11.75
N LEU A 186 -7.18 -2.57 10.99
CA LEU A 186 -7.43 -2.84 9.58
C LEU A 186 -6.68 -1.84 8.71
N MET A 187 -5.91 -2.35 7.78
CA MET A 187 -5.14 -1.57 6.80
C MET A 187 -6.03 -1.12 5.66
N LYS A 188 -6.02 0.18 5.35
CA LYS A 188 -6.74 0.77 4.23
C LYS A 188 -5.95 1.92 3.61
N PHE A 189 -6.08 2.13 2.30
CA PHE A 189 -5.54 3.33 1.67
C PHE A 189 -6.33 4.56 2.14
N PHE A 190 -5.61 5.60 2.57
CA PHE A 190 -6.27 6.78 3.15
C PHE A 190 -6.59 7.86 2.12
N HIS A 191 -5.93 7.87 0.97
CA HIS A 191 -6.09 8.94 0.00
C HIS A 191 -6.91 8.51 -1.21
N ARG A 192 -7.96 9.30 -1.54
CA ARG A 192 -8.88 9.00 -2.64
C ARG A 192 -8.18 8.83 -3.99
N GLN A 193 -7.21 9.70 -4.31
CA GLN A 193 -6.48 9.62 -5.59
C GLN A 193 -5.66 8.33 -5.66
N PHE A 194 -5.04 7.92 -4.54
CA PHE A 194 -4.33 6.65 -4.46
C PHE A 194 -5.27 5.47 -4.71
N THR A 195 -6.43 5.49 -4.06
CA THR A 195 -7.48 4.48 -4.23
C THR A 195 -7.99 4.41 -5.68
N SER A 196 -8.15 5.56 -6.35
CA SER A 196 -8.57 5.62 -7.76
C SER A 196 -7.55 4.96 -8.69
N VAL A 197 -6.27 5.23 -8.49
CA VAL A 197 -5.20 4.61 -9.29
C VAL A 197 -5.15 3.10 -9.08
N VAL A 198 -5.31 2.63 -7.83
CA VAL A 198 -5.35 1.19 -7.54
C VAL A 198 -6.59 0.53 -8.16
N ASP A 199 -7.74 1.23 -8.17
CA ASP A 199 -8.96 0.73 -8.84
C ASP A 199 -8.72 0.51 -10.34
N ASP A 200 -8.06 1.45 -11.01
CA ASP A 200 -7.70 1.32 -12.43
C ASP A 200 -6.72 0.17 -12.68
N LEU A 201 -5.69 0.03 -11.84
CA LEU A 201 -4.68 -1.03 -11.97
C LEU A 201 -5.25 -2.44 -11.74
N THR A 202 -6.27 -2.56 -10.90
CA THR A 202 -6.89 -3.85 -10.53
C THR A 202 -8.16 -4.14 -11.30
N LYS A 203 -8.56 -3.29 -12.24
CA LYS A 203 -9.85 -3.37 -12.95
C LYS A 203 -10.13 -4.73 -13.55
N GLU A 204 -9.17 -5.35 -14.22
CA GLU A 204 -9.33 -6.65 -14.86
C GLU A 204 -9.43 -7.81 -13.86
N SER A 205 -8.77 -7.71 -12.72
CA SER A 205 -8.76 -8.73 -11.67
C SER A 205 -9.82 -8.53 -10.60
N LYS A 206 -10.59 -7.45 -10.65
CA LYS A 206 -11.52 -7.01 -9.59
C LYS A 206 -12.51 -8.09 -9.15
N ILE A 207 -13.13 -8.79 -10.11
CA ILE A 207 -14.08 -9.88 -9.80
C ILE A 207 -13.37 -11.04 -9.08
N GLN A 208 -12.15 -11.36 -9.50
CA GLN A 208 -11.35 -12.42 -8.91
C GLN A 208 -11.00 -12.10 -7.46
N LEU A 209 -10.58 -10.84 -7.20
CA LEU A 209 -10.26 -10.36 -5.85
C LEU A 209 -11.48 -10.47 -4.93
N HIS A 210 -12.66 -10.01 -5.38
CA HIS A 210 -13.89 -10.14 -4.61
C HIS A 210 -14.31 -11.59 -4.37
N LYS A 211 -14.16 -12.48 -5.37
CA LYS A 211 -14.42 -13.90 -5.21
C LYS A 211 -13.50 -14.54 -4.16
N LYS A 212 -12.22 -14.20 -4.20
CA LYS A 212 -11.24 -14.73 -3.24
C LYS A 212 -11.54 -14.26 -1.83
N LEU A 213 -11.78 -12.96 -1.63
CA LEU A 213 -12.20 -12.41 -0.34
C LEU A 213 -13.50 -13.05 0.17
N SER A 214 -14.49 -13.23 -0.71
CA SER A 214 -15.74 -13.91 -0.36
C SER A 214 -15.49 -15.34 0.13
N SER A 215 -14.66 -16.10 -0.58
CA SER A 215 -14.29 -17.48 -0.21
C SER A 215 -13.56 -17.51 1.14
N TYR A 216 -12.61 -16.61 1.34
CA TYR A 216 -11.85 -16.51 2.58
C TYR A 216 -12.77 -16.25 3.79
N PHE A 217 -13.61 -15.22 3.71
CA PHE A 217 -14.52 -14.88 4.81
C PHE A 217 -15.60 -15.94 5.04
N TYR A 218 -16.07 -16.61 3.99
CA TYR A 218 -16.95 -17.77 4.12
C TYR A 218 -16.29 -18.93 4.88
N THR A 219 -15.04 -19.20 4.57
CA THR A 219 -14.27 -20.26 5.24
C THR A 219 -14.03 -19.92 6.72
N LEU A 220 -13.75 -18.65 7.04
CA LEU A 220 -13.63 -18.19 8.43
C LEU A 220 -14.93 -18.39 9.21
N GLN A 221 -16.08 -18.10 8.58
CA GLN A 221 -17.39 -18.31 9.19
C GLN A 221 -17.62 -19.78 9.59
N ASN A 222 -17.18 -20.70 8.76
CA ASN A 222 -17.42 -22.13 8.97
C ASN A 222 -16.35 -22.81 9.88
N LYS A 223 -15.13 -22.24 9.96
CA LYS A 223 -14.07 -22.74 10.85
C LYS A 223 -14.32 -22.43 12.33
N ASN A 224 -15.15 -21.46 12.66
CA ASN A 224 -15.49 -21.11 14.03
C ASN A 224 -16.59 -22.04 14.57
N GLU A 225 -16.19 -23.15 15.17
CA GLU A 225 -17.07 -24.24 15.63
C GLU A 225 -18.03 -23.86 16.79
N THR A 226 -17.81 -22.73 17.45
CA THR A 226 -18.67 -22.27 18.55
C THR A 226 -19.36 -20.94 18.20
N TRP A 227 -20.67 -20.84 18.50
CA TRP A 227 -21.46 -19.65 18.28
C TRP A 227 -20.84 -18.39 18.89
N ASP A 228 -20.25 -18.48 20.06
CA ASP A 228 -19.61 -17.37 20.77
C ASP A 228 -18.45 -16.76 20.00
N LYS A 229 -17.63 -17.56 19.32
CA LYS A 229 -16.51 -17.08 18.49
C LYS A 229 -16.94 -16.44 17.19
N ARG A 230 -18.09 -16.81 16.63
CA ARG A 230 -18.65 -16.23 15.41
C ARG A 230 -19.15 -14.80 15.63
N TYR A 231 -19.75 -14.54 16.79
CA TYR A 231 -20.25 -13.19 17.12
C TYR A 231 -19.13 -12.17 17.39
N HIS A 232 -17.91 -12.61 17.65
CA HIS A 232 -16.79 -11.73 17.97
C HIS A 232 -16.03 -11.25 16.72
N ASN A 233 -16.38 -11.70 15.52
CA ASN A 233 -15.77 -11.21 14.27
C ASN A 233 -16.78 -10.38 13.46
N LEU A 234 -17.09 -9.18 13.97
CA LEU A 234 -17.97 -8.24 13.30
C LEU A 234 -17.42 -7.81 11.94
N HIS A 235 -16.09 -7.76 11.79
CA HIS A 235 -15.45 -7.48 10.53
C HIS A 235 -15.84 -8.50 9.45
N MET A 236 -15.77 -9.79 9.76
CA MET A 236 -16.21 -10.86 8.86
C MET A 236 -17.69 -10.73 8.47
N LEU A 237 -18.57 -10.40 9.44
CA LEU A 237 -20.00 -10.22 9.20
C LEU A 237 -20.29 -9.03 8.28
N ALA A 238 -19.45 -8.01 8.28
CA ALA A 238 -19.55 -6.86 7.39
C ALA A 238 -18.94 -7.14 6.00
N GLU A 239 -17.80 -7.84 5.96
CA GLU A 239 -17.05 -8.11 4.73
C GLU A 239 -17.73 -9.17 3.85
N TYR A 240 -18.13 -10.31 4.41
CA TYR A 240 -18.66 -11.41 3.61
C TYR A 240 -19.86 -11.02 2.72
N PRO A 241 -20.94 -10.41 3.24
CA PRO A 241 -22.07 -10.00 2.40
C PRO A 241 -21.68 -8.95 1.35
N TYR A 242 -20.77 -8.04 1.70
CA TYR A 242 -20.26 -7.05 0.76
C TYR A 242 -19.52 -7.71 -0.40
N GLN A 243 -18.64 -8.66 -0.12
CA GLN A 243 -17.89 -9.38 -1.13
C GLN A 243 -18.80 -10.20 -2.04
N VAL A 244 -19.80 -10.91 -1.48
CA VAL A 244 -20.82 -11.64 -2.25
C VAL A 244 -21.61 -10.69 -3.16
N TYR A 245 -22.03 -9.55 -2.66
CA TYR A 245 -22.74 -8.54 -3.46
C TYR A 245 -21.87 -8.04 -4.62
N LYS A 246 -20.60 -7.77 -4.37
CA LYS A 246 -19.66 -7.31 -5.40
C LYS A 246 -19.43 -8.37 -6.49
N THR A 247 -19.38 -9.65 -6.14
CA THR A 247 -19.23 -10.72 -7.15
C THR A 247 -20.44 -10.90 -8.07
N LYS A 248 -21.63 -10.48 -7.62
CA LYS A 248 -22.87 -10.57 -8.40
C LYS A 248 -23.13 -9.35 -9.29
N LYS A 249 -22.48 -8.23 -9.00
CA LYS A 249 -22.69 -6.96 -9.70
C LYS A 249 -21.89 -6.86 -11.00
N TYR A 250 -20.94 -7.70 -11.19
CA TYR A 250 -20.09 -7.78 -12.37
C TYR A 250 -20.28 -9.15 -13.04
#